data_118d524856bad2550fdf623c3935311e
#
_entry.id   118d524856bad2550fdf623c3935311e
#
_cell.length_a   1.000
_cell.length_b   1.000
_cell.length_c   1.000
_cell.angle_alpha   90.00
_cell.angle_beta   90.00
_cell.angle_gamma   90.00
#
_symmetry.space_group_name_H-M   'P 1'
#
loop_
_entity.id
_entity.type
_entity.pdbx_description
1 polymer ?
#
loop_
_entity_poly.entity_id
_entity_poly.type
_entity_poly.pdbx_seq_one_letter_code
_entity_poly.pdbx_strand_id
1 'polypeptide(L)'
;SLHDALPILSSLLVVQEQANQPPAMLGILTDRDFRSRVLAAGLPPSTPVSAVMSAEPISLQADASVFDGMLCMLRHNIHHLPVMQRQQPLGVINLADILRYESRSSLYLVNNIFNLQSVEELQCLVPDLQATFLRMVNDQATAQMIGQAMSSIGRAFCQRLLELAEQRLGPPPVPYCFMVAGSMARDEQLLVTDQDNALVLDDRFDPALHDEYFAELARLVCNGLAACGYTYCKGGIMASNRQWRQPLHVWQGYFRQWIEHPEPRALLNSCIFFDLDAVYGQHELVAQLQRHFGRHHIAVFITST
;
A
#
# COMPACT_ATOMS: atom_id res chain seq x y z
N SER A 1 29.64 -24.71 18.94
CA SER A 1 29.63 -24.36 20.39
C SER A 1 28.42 -23.46 20.67
N LEU A 2 27.91 -23.44 21.90
CA LEU A 2 26.80 -22.56 22.31
C LEU A 2 27.07 -21.06 22.04
N HIS A 3 28.30 -20.69 21.77
CA HIS A 3 28.75 -19.34 21.47
C HIS A 3 28.38 -18.89 20.04
N ASP A 4 28.18 -19.81 19.12
CA ASP A 4 27.91 -19.50 17.71
C ASP A 4 26.39 -19.49 17.41
N ALA A 5 25.56 -19.87 18.39
CA ALA A 5 24.12 -20.01 18.28
C ALA A 5 23.33 -18.96 19.07
N LEU A 6 23.91 -17.79 19.35
CA LEU A 6 23.22 -16.65 19.93
C LEU A 6 22.81 -15.60 18.88
N PRO A 7 21.90 -15.91 17.96
CA PRO A 7 20.94 -14.91 17.53
C PRO A 7 19.99 -14.78 18.72
N ILE A 8 19.77 -13.62 19.15
CA ILE A 8 18.85 -13.05 20.10
C ILE A 8 17.52 -13.82 20.15
N LEU A 9 17.50 -15.00 20.77
CA LEU A 9 16.29 -15.75 21.06
C LEU A 9 15.67 -15.14 22.30
N SER A 10 14.58 -14.41 22.14
CA SER A 10 13.85 -13.79 23.27
C SER A 10 13.00 -14.79 24.06
N SER A 11 12.84 -16.02 23.52
CA SER A 11 12.05 -17.09 24.14
C SER A 11 12.45 -18.48 23.64
N LEU A 12 12.21 -19.50 24.48
CA LEU A 12 12.44 -20.91 24.19
C LEU A 12 11.21 -21.73 24.58
N LEU A 13 10.79 -22.66 23.72
CA LEU A 13 9.78 -23.66 24.09
C LEU A 13 10.45 -24.81 24.83
N VAL A 14 9.85 -25.22 25.93
CA VAL A 14 10.23 -26.42 26.67
C VAL A 14 9.31 -27.54 26.25
N VAL A 15 9.89 -28.57 25.67
CA VAL A 15 9.15 -29.72 25.12
C VAL A 15 9.62 -31.01 25.76
N GLN A 16 8.71 -31.98 25.86
CA GLN A 16 9.03 -33.33 26.25
C GLN A 16 9.01 -34.25 25.02
N GLU A 17 10.13 -34.89 24.75
CA GLU A 17 10.20 -35.95 23.74
C GLU A 17 9.36 -37.17 24.15
N GLN A 18 8.57 -37.68 23.25
CA GLN A 18 7.75 -38.87 23.43
C GLN A 18 8.10 -39.91 22.39
N ALA A 19 8.24 -41.15 22.81
CA ALA A 19 8.54 -42.23 21.88
C ALA A 19 7.36 -42.41 20.90
N ASN A 20 7.63 -42.29 19.59
CA ASN A 20 6.66 -42.45 18.50
C ASN A 20 5.48 -41.42 18.49
N GLN A 21 5.61 -40.31 19.20
CA GLN A 21 4.64 -39.24 19.17
C GLN A 21 5.35 -37.86 18.99
N PRO A 22 4.66 -36.86 18.45
CA PRO A 22 5.25 -35.50 18.39
C PRO A 22 5.57 -34.99 19.81
N PRO A 23 6.62 -34.15 19.95
CA PRO A 23 7.00 -33.60 21.23
C PRO A 23 5.86 -32.78 21.85
N ALA A 24 5.57 -33.02 23.13
CA ALA A 24 4.55 -32.28 23.88
C ALA A 24 5.15 -31.00 24.45
N MET A 25 4.46 -29.88 24.29
CA MET A 25 4.84 -28.60 24.88
C MET A 25 4.55 -28.61 26.39
N LEU A 26 5.59 -28.41 27.21
CA LEU A 26 5.48 -28.31 28.67
C LEU A 26 5.39 -26.87 29.15
N GLY A 27 6.08 -25.95 28.47
CA GLY A 27 6.15 -24.58 28.90
C GLY A 27 6.91 -23.67 27.93
N ILE A 28 7.02 -22.40 28.32
CA ILE A 28 7.83 -21.39 27.65
C ILE A 28 8.75 -20.70 28.67
N LEU A 29 9.97 -20.44 28.26
CA LEU A 29 10.94 -19.62 29.00
C LEU A 29 11.27 -18.39 28.18
N THR A 30 11.19 -17.21 28.79
CA THR A 30 11.50 -15.93 28.15
C THR A 30 12.67 -15.25 28.83
N ASP A 31 13.29 -14.24 28.17
CA ASP A 31 14.31 -13.39 28.79
C ASP A 31 13.83 -12.75 30.12
N ARG A 32 12.54 -12.44 30.20
CA ARG A 32 11.94 -11.90 31.42
C ARG A 32 11.95 -12.92 32.54
N ASP A 33 11.58 -14.18 32.24
CA ASP A 33 11.60 -15.25 33.22
C ASP A 33 13.03 -15.50 33.72
N PHE A 34 13.98 -15.52 32.79
CA PHE A 34 15.38 -15.70 33.15
C PHE A 34 15.91 -14.58 34.07
N ARG A 35 15.60 -13.31 33.73
CA ARG A 35 16.00 -12.17 34.53
C ARG A 35 15.32 -12.14 35.93
N SER A 36 13.99 -12.37 35.96
CA SER A 36 13.21 -12.21 37.18
C SER A 36 13.23 -13.45 38.07
N ARG A 37 13.20 -14.66 37.50
CA ARG A 37 13.07 -15.92 38.26
C ARG A 37 14.42 -16.58 38.53
N VAL A 38 15.46 -16.32 37.72
CA VAL A 38 16.80 -16.91 37.92
C VAL A 38 17.75 -15.86 38.50
N LEU A 39 18.05 -14.79 37.76
CA LEU A 39 19.08 -13.82 38.20
C LEU A 39 18.66 -13.03 39.44
N ALA A 40 17.45 -12.46 39.43
CA ALA A 40 16.98 -11.67 40.56
C ALA A 40 16.73 -12.52 41.84
N ALA A 41 16.38 -13.80 41.67
CA ALA A 41 16.18 -14.74 42.77
C ALA A 41 17.49 -15.43 43.22
N GLY A 42 18.61 -15.19 42.53
CA GLY A 42 19.91 -15.78 42.87
C GLY A 42 19.97 -17.31 42.73
N LEU A 43 19.15 -17.87 41.80
CA LEU A 43 19.13 -19.32 41.62
C LEU A 43 20.39 -19.80 40.88
N PRO A 44 20.92 -20.98 41.26
CA PRO A 44 22.10 -21.53 40.63
C PRO A 44 21.84 -21.97 39.18
N PRO A 45 22.86 -21.97 38.29
CA PRO A 45 22.70 -22.40 36.88
C PRO A 45 22.22 -23.85 36.71
N SER A 46 22.32 -24.66 37.74
CA SER A 46 21.85 -26.04 37.81
C SER A 46 20.33 -26.17 38.03
N THR A 47 19.62 -25.05 38.24
CA THR A 47 18.17 -25.05 38.46
C THR A 47 17.46 -25.65 37.26
N PRO A 48 16.59 -26.67 37.45
CA PRO A 48 15.82 -27.24 36.33
C PRO A 48 14.95 -26.19 35.66
N VAL A 49 14.87 -26.25 34.31
CA VAL A 49 14.03 -25.36 33.48
C VAL A 49 12.58 -25.40 33.95
N SER A 50 12.04 -26.56 34.32
CA SER A 50 10.69 -26.73 34.83
C SER A 50 10.35 -25.91 36.07
N ALA A 51 11.34 -25.52 36.86
CA ALA A 51 11.14 -24.67 38.05
C ALA A 51 11.02 -23.19 37.71
N VAL A 52 11.47 -22.77 36.53
CA VAL A 52 11.56 -21.35 36.15
C VAL A 52 10.73 -21.00 34.89
N MET A 53 10.31 -21.98 34.11
CA MET A 53 9.43 -21.77 32.92
C MET A 53 8.02 -21.36 33.33
N SER A 54 7.29 -20.78 32.42
CA SER A 54 5.84 -20.63 32.48
C SER A 54 5.22 -21.92 31.94
N ALA A 55 4.56 -22.72 32.81
CA ALA A 55 3.92 -23.97 32.45
C ALA A 55 2.60 -23.70 31.70
N GLU A 56 2.20 -24.62 30.81
CA GLU A 56 0.95 -24.56 30.04
C GLU A 56 0.69 -23.17 29.43
N PRO A 57 1.61 -22.65 28.61
CA PRO A 57 1.47 -21.31 28.07
C PRO A 57 0.26 -21.21 27.15
N ILE A 58 -0.38 -20.05 27.14
CA ILE A 58 -1.41 -19.73 26.15
C ILE A 58 -0.79 -19.88 24.76
N SER A 59 -1.46 -20.59 23.87
CA SER A 59 -0.99 -20.88 22.52
C SER A 59 -2.08 -20.59 21.48
N LEU A 60 -1.67 -20.46 20.23
CA LEU A 60 -2.53 -20.23 19.06
C LEU A 60 -2.43 -21.42 18.11
N GLN A 61 -3.51 -21.78 17.45
CA GLN A 61 -3.47 -22.78 16.37
C GLN A 61 -2.89 -22.14 15.10
N ALA A 62 -2.19 -22.93 14.28
CA ALA A 62 -1.49 -22.45 13.09
C ALA A 62 -2.43 -21.92 11.98
N ASP A 63 -3.70 -22.26 12.02
CA ASP A 63 -4.74 -21.80 11.11
C ASP A 63 -5.44 -20.51 11.57
N ALA A 64 -5.11 -20.00 12.77
CA ALA A 64 -5.63 -18.73 13.27
C ALA A 64 -4.96 -17.54 12.55
N SER A 65 -5.69 -16.42 12.45
CA SER A 65 -5.19 -15.21 11.82
C SER A 65 -4.13 -14.49 12.67
N VAL A 66 -3.29 -13.67 12.02
CA VAL A 66 -2.35 -12.79 12.72
C VAL A 66 -3.07 -11.84 13.66
N PHE A 67 -4.27 -11.38 13.28
CA PHE A 67 -5.12 -10.52 14.10
C PHE A 67 -5.58 -11.22 15.39
N ASP A 68 -5.95 -12.51 15.31
CA ASP A 68 -6.27 -13.31 16.50
C ASP A 68 -5.08 -13.44 17.43
N GLY A 69 -3.87 -13.62 16.86
CA GLY A 69 -2.62 -13.63 17.60
C GLY A 69 -2.37 -12.31 18.34
N MET A 70 -2.56 -11.18 17.68
CA MET A 70 -2.44 -9.84 18.27
C MET A 70 -3.45 -9.64 19.40
N LEU A 71 -4.73 -9.97 19.18
CA LEU A 71 -5.77 -9.87 20.21
C LEU A 71 -5.48 -10.78 21.41
N CYS A 72 -4.97 -11.99 21.17
CA CYS A 72 -4.56 -12.90 22.21
C CYS A 72 -3.44 -12.31 23.08
N MET A 73 -2.40 -11.76 22.45
CA MET A 73 -1.30 -11.09 23.16
C MET A 73 -1.79 -9.91 23.99
N LEU A 74 -2.65 -9.05 23.44
CA LEU A 74 -3.22 -7.90 24.13
C LEU A 74 -4.10 -8.32 25.32
N ARG A 75 -5.02 -9.27 25.10
CA ARG A 75 -5.96 -9.74 26.13
C ARG A 75 -5.27 -10.34 27.33
N HIS A 76 -4.18 -11.08 27.11
CA HIS A 76 -3.47 -11.80 28.15
C HIS A 76 -2.17 -11.08 28.61
N ASN A 77 -1.89 -9.91 28.05
CA ASN A 77 -0.67 -9.13 28.33
C ASN A 77 0.62 -9.97 28.19
N ILE A 78 0.69 -10.75 27.10
CA ILE A 78 1.84 -11.60 26.74
C ILE A 78 2.47 -11.09 25.44
N HIS A 79 3.80 -11.26 25.31
CA HIS A 79 4.58 -10.79 24.17
C HIS A 79 5.14 -11.95 23.31
N HIS A 80 4.98 -13.18 23.78
CA HIS A 80 5.41 -14.39 23.09
C HIS A 80 4.24 -15.37 23.10
N LEU A 81 3.90 -15.89 21.94
CA LEU A 81 2.74 -16.76 21.74
C LEU A 81 3.18 -18.01 20.97
N PRO A 82 3.22 -19.18 21.63
CA PRO A 82 3.45 -20.43 20.96
C PRO A 82 2.40 -20.71 19.89
N VAL A 83 2.83 -21.18 18.73
CA VAL A 83 1.97 -21.60 17.63
C VAL A 83 1.96 -23.12 17.56
N MET A 84 0.76 -23.68 17.55
CA MET A 84 0.53 -25.12 17.57
C MET A 84 -0.12 -25.60 16.28
N GLN A 85 0.30 -26.73 15.78
CA GLN A 85 -0.44 -27.48 14.76
C GLN A 85 -1.01 -28.73 15.42
N ARG A 86 -2.30 -28.71 15.72
CA ARG A 86 -2.96 -29.68 16.59
C ARG A 86 -2.27 -29.70 17.97
N GLN A 87 -1.49 -30.76 18.28
CA GLN A 87 -0.74 -30.91 19.55
C GLN A 87 0.76 -30.67 19.42
N GLN A 88 1.25 -30.40 18.21
CA GLN A 88 2.67 -30.20 17.95
C GLN A 88 3.02 -28.71 17.96
N PRO A 89 4.02 -28.25 18.75
CA PRO A 89 4.51 -26.90 18.68
C PRO A 89 5.29 -26.69 17.37
N LEU A 90 4.94 -25.64 16.62
CA LEU A 90 5.62 -25.22 15.39
C LEU A 90 6.69 -24.18 15.66
N GLY A 91 6.46 -23.30 16.64
CA GLY A 91 7.35 -22.20 16.95
C GLY A 91 6.72 -21.19 17.91
N VAL A 92 7.34 -20.04 18.03
CA VAL A 92 6.84 -18.91 18.83
C VAL A 92 6.80 -17.68 17.94
N ILE A 93 5.69 -16.96 17.95
CA ILE A 93 5.60 -15.61 17.42
C ILE A 93 5.70 -14.61 18.57
N ASN A 94 6.35 -13.48 18.34
CA ASN A 94 6.40 -12.38 19.29
C ASN A 94 5.78 -11.11 18.71
N LEU A 95 5.59 -10.09 19.53
CA LEU A 95 4.96 -8.85 19.09
C LEU A 95 5.75 -8.16 17.95
N ALA A 96 7.09 -8.26 17.94
CA ALA A 96 7.91 -7.70 16.88
C ALA A 96 7.71 -8.42 15.53
N ASP A 97 7.42 -9.73 15.55
CA ASP A 97 7.09 -10.50 14.35
C ASP A 97 5.76 -10.04 13.76
N ILE A 98 4.75 -9.82 14.62
CA ILE A 98 3.45 -9.27 14.21
C ILE A 98 3.62 -7.86 13.63
N LEU A 99 4.35 -6.97 14.33
CA LEU A 99 4.60 -5.62 13.83
C LEU A 99 5.37 -5.63 12.50
N ARG A 100 6.33 -6.54 12.35
CA ARG A 100 7.06 -6.71 11.08
C ARG A 100 6.16 -7.24 9.96
N TYR A 101 5.24 -8.14 10.27
CA TYR A 101 4.24 -8.62 9.33
C TYR A 101 3.29 -7.49 8.92
N GLU A 102 2.73 -6.75 9.87
CA GLU A 102 1.84 -5.61 9.65
C GLU A 102 2.55 -4.44 8.93
N SER A 103 3.83 -4.17 9.26
CA SER A 103 4.61 -3.12 8.59
C SER A 103 4.83 -3.35 7.09
N ARG A 104 4.59 -4.57 6.62
CA ARG A 104 4.59 -4.94 5.20
C ARG A 104 3.19 -5.05 4.62
N SER A 105 2.15 -4.64 5.34
CA SER A 105 0.79 -4.59 4.80
C SER A 105 0.61 -3.37 3.90
N SER A 106 -0.29 -3.47 2.92
CA SER A 106 -0.63 -2.34 2.05
C SER A 106 -1.18 -1.15 2.85
N LEU A 107 -1.93 -1.40 3.92
CA LEU A 107 -2.45 -0.38 4.82
C LEU A 107 -1.34 0.37 5.56
N TYR A 108 -0.32 -0.34 6.04
CA TYR A 108 0.83 0.29 6.70
C TYR A 108 1.62 1.16 5.72
N LEU A 109 1.83 0.69 4.49
CA LEU A 109 2.49 1.49 3.45
C LEU A 109 1.72 2.77 3.14
N VAL A 110 0.40 2.68 2.96
CA VAL A 110 -0.45 3.86 2.73
C VAL A 110 -0.34 4.85 3.89
N ASN A 111 -0.46 4.39 5.13
CA ASN A 111 -0.31 5.25 6.30
C ASN A 111 1.10 5.89 6.38
N ASN A 112 2.13 5.13 6.04
CA ASN A 112 3.51 5.62 6.07
C ASN A 112 3.74 6.73 5.02
N ILE A 113 3.21 6.56 3.80
CA ILE A 113 3.30 7.55 2.72
C ILE A 113 2.83 8.93 3.21
N PHE A 114 1.70 9.02 3.92
CA PHE A 114 1.15 10.29 4.39
C PHE A 114 1.97 10.95 5.52
N ASN A 115 2.83 10.21 6.20
CA ASN A 115 3.69 10.74 7.27
C ASN A 115 5.02 11.32 6.74
N LEU A 116 5.44 10.99 5.53
CA LEU A 116 6.71 11.42 4.96
C LEU A 116 6.64 12.86 4.42
N GLN A 117 7.73 13.59 4.55
CA GLN A 117 7.76 15.03 4.30
C GLN A 117 8.55 15.43 3.05
N SER A 118 9.14 14.48 2.33
CA SER A 118 9.91 14.75 1.11
C SER A 118 9.80 13.62 0.08
N VAL A 119 10.15 13.92 -1.16
CA VAL A 119 10.19 12.94 -2.26
C VAL A 119 11.27 11.88 -2.00
N GLU A 120 12.40 12.28 -1.41
CA GLU A 120 13.50 11.39 -1.06
C GLU A 120 13.07 10.36 -0.02
N GLU A 121 12.30 10.77 0.98
CA GLU A 121 11.72 9.86 1.97
C GLU A 121 10.70 8.90 1.32
N LEU A 122 9.84 9.40 0.42
CA LEU A 122 8.89 8.56 -0.32
C LEU A 122 9.62 7.52 -1.19
N GLN A 123 10.72 7.89 -1.83
CA GLN A 123 11.56 6.98 -2.61
C GLN A 123 12.12 5.83 -1.76
N CYS A 124 12.41 6.05 -0.49
CA CYS A 124 12.89 5.01 0.43
C CYS A 124 11.85 3.90 0.67
N LEU A 125 10.55 4.11 0.36
CA LEU A 125 9.50 3.09 0.47
C LEU A 125 9.43 2.12 -0.71
N VAL A 126 10.16 2.37 -1.81
CA VAL A 126 10.10 1.50 -3.01
C VAL A 126 10.46 0.04 -2.70
N PRO A 127 11.49 -0.27 -1.89
CA PRO A 127 11.77 -1.65 -1.48
C PRO A 127 10.61 -2.29 -0.69
N ASP A 128 9.92 -1.53 0.16
CA ASP A 128 8.78 -2.03 0.94
C ASP A 128 7.56 -2.29 0.04
N LEU A 129 7.35 -1.46 -0.98
CA LEU A 129 6.33 -1.68 -2.01
C LEU A 129 6.59 -3.01 -2.75
N GLN A 130 7.85 -3.25 -3.16
CA GLN A 130 8.25 -4.49 -3.82
C GLN A 130 8.06 -5.71 -2.91
N ALA A 131 8.47 -5.59 -1.64
CA ALA A 131 8.31 -6.66 -0.65
C ALA A 131 6.82 -6.97 -0.39
N THR A 132 5.96 -5.94 -0.37
CA THR A 132 4.51 -6.11 -0.20
C THR A 132 3.89 -6.84 -1.40
N PHE A 133 4.24 -6.47 -2.62
CA PHE A 133 3.80 -7.17 -3.83
C PHE A 133 4.22 -8.65 -3.83
N LEU A 134 5.51 -8.92 -3.59
CA LEU A 134 6.03 -10.29 -3.57
C LEU A 134 5.36 -11.15 -2.48
N ARG A 135 5.09 -10.55 -1.32
CA ARG A 135 4.36 -11.24 -0.26
C ARG A 135 2.95 -11.62 -0.71
N MET A 136 2.19 -10.69 -1.30
CA MET A 136 0.83 -10.97 -1.78
C MET A 136 0.83 -12.10 -2.82
N VAL A 137 1.83 -12.13 -3.71
CA VAL A 137 2.00 -13.22 -4.68
C VAL A 137 2.28 -14.56 -3.98
N ASN A 138 3.19 -14.57 -3.00
CA ASN A 138 3.56 -15.77 -2.25
C ASN A 138 2.38 -16.28 -1.39
N ASP A 139 1.57 -15.38 -0.84
CA ASP A 139 0.36 -15.68 -0.07
C ASP A 139 -0.82 -16.07 -0.96
N GLN A 140 -0.60 -16.24 -2.27
CA GLN A 140 -1.60 -16.64 -3.27
C GLN A 140 -2.81 -15.69 -3.35
N ALA A 141 -2.60 -14.39 -3.09
CA ALA A 141 -3.64 -13.39 -3.30
C ALA A 141 -4.08 -13.38 -4.78
N THR A 142 -5.37 -13.13 -5.01
CA THR A 142 -5.88 -13.05 -6.39
C THR A 142 -5.31 -11.82 -7.12
N ALA A 143 -5.23 -11.88 -8.46
CA ALA A 143 -4.79 -10.74 -9.25
C ALA A 143 -5.59 -9.46 -8.96
N GLN A 144 -6.90 -9.60 -8.70
CA GLN A 144 -7.77 -8.50 -8.31
C GLN A 144 -7.34 -7.88 -6.96
N MET A 145 -7.07 -8.69 -5.94
CA MET A 145 -6.60 -8.19 -4.64
C MET A 145 -5.26 -7.47 -4.76
N ILE A 146 -4.34 -8.03 -5.55
CA ILE A 146 -3.03 -7.41 -5.80
C ILE A 146 -3.22 -6.07 -6.53
N GLY A 147 -4.01 -6.04 -7.61
CA GLY A 147 -4.28 -4.83 -8.37
C GLY A 147 -4.90 -3.72 -7.51
N GLN A 148 -5.91 -4.04 -6.70
CA GLN A 148 -6.53 -3.11 -5.75
C GLN A 148 -5.54 -2.55 -4.73
N ALA A 149 -4.70 -3.40 -4.14
CA ALA A 149 -3.71 -2.97 -3.17
C ALA A 149 -2.65 -2.06 -3.81
N MET A 150 -2.10 -2.44 -4.97
CA MET A 150 -1.09 -1.64 -5.68
C MET A 150 -1.67 -0.31 -6.16
N SER A 151 -2.89 -0.28 -6.69
CA SER A 151 -3.57 0.95 -7.11
C SER A 151 -3.86 1.88 -5.93
N SER A 152 -4.25 1.34 -4.77
CA SER A 152 -4.45 2.12 -3.55
C SER A 152 -3.16 2.77 -3.06
N ILE A 153 -2.04 2.04 -3.10
CA ILE A 153 -0.72 2.58 -2.76
C ILE A 153 -0.30 3.65 -3.79
N GLY A 154 -0.53 3.40 -5.10
CA GLY A 154 -0.24 4.36 -6.16
C GLY A 154 -1.01 5.68 -5.98
N ARG A 155 -2.30 5.61 -5.65
CA ARG A 155 -3.11 6.80 -5.33
C ARG A 155 -2.58 7.54 -4.11
N ALA A 156 -2.14 6.85 -3.08
CA ALA A 156 -1.54 7.47 -1.89
C ALA A 156 -0.24 8.22 -2.24
N PHE A 157 0.62 7.68 -3.08
CA PHE A 157 1.79 8.39 -3.61
C PHE A 157 1.38 9.65 -4.37
N CYS A 158 0.38 9.57 -5.28
CA CYS A 158 -0.13 10.72 -6.00
C CYS A 158 -0.62 11.82 -5.05
N GLN A 159 -1.46 11.46 -4.08
CA GLN A 159 -2.02 12.39 -3.10
C GLN A 159 -0.92 13.07 -2.28
N ARG A 160 0.02 12.29 -1.74
CA ARG A 160 1.11 12.87 -0.93
C ARG A 160 2.02 13.78 -1.73
N LEU A 161 2.38 13.39 -2.95
CA LEU A 161 3.18 14.23 -3.85
C LEU A 161 2.49 15.55 -4.21
N LEU A 162 1.16 15.54 -4.39
CA LEU A 162 0.38 16.75 -4.63
C LEU A 162 0.35 17.65 -3.40
N GLU A 163 0.15 17.11 -2.20
CA GLU A 163 0.24 17.86 -0.95
C GLU A 163 1.62 18.52 -0.77
N LEU A 164 2.69 17.78 -1.02
CA LEU A 164 4.06 18.30 -0.94
C LEU A 164 4.32 19.39 -2.00
N ALA A 165 3.78 19.22 -3.21
CA ALA A 165 3.89 20.21 -4.27
C ALA A 165 3.11 21.50 -3.91
N GLU A 166 1.90 21.39 -3.37
CA GLU A 166 1.13 22.56 -2.92
C GLU A 166 1.78 23.25 -1.70
N GLN A 167 2.38 22.51 -0.78
CA GLN A 167 3.15 23.09 0.32
C GLN A 167 4.32 23.95 -0.19
N ARG A 168 4.96 23.51 -1.29
CA ARG A 168 6.07 24.23 -1.90
C ARG A 168 5.64 25.43 -2.75
N LEU A 169 4.55 25.29 -3.53
CA LEU A 169 4.10 26.28 -4.51
C LEU A 169 3.08 27.29 -3.94
N GLY A 170 2.50 26.95 -2.78
CA GLY A 170 1.33 27.67 -2.26
C GLY A 170 0.01 27.12 -2.81
N PRO A 171 -1.14 27.69 -2.37
CA PRO A 171 -2.45 27.22 -2.78
C PRO A 171 -2.69 27.39 -4.28
N PRO A 172 -3.45 26.47 -4.92
CA PRO A 172 -3.74 26.55 -6.33
C PRO A 172 -4.58 27.79 -6.67
N PRO A 173 -4.26 28.48 -7.78
CA PRO A 173 -4.94 29.74 -8.15
C PRO A 173 -6.39 29.55 -8.57
N VAL A 174 -6.75 28.36 -9.07
CA VAL A 174 -8.12 27.92 -9.36
C VAL A 174 -8.30 26.47 -8.92
N PRO A 175 -9.53 26.02 -8.65
CA PRO A 175 -9.80 24.63 -8.34
C PRO A 175 -9.32 23.70 -9.46
N TYR A 176 -8.84 22.53 -9.08
CA TYR A 176 -8.41 21.51 -10.01
C TYR A 176 -8.67 20.10 -9.46
N CYS A 177 -8.63 19.11 -10.32
CA CYS A 177 -8.59 17.72 -9.92
C CYS A 177 -7.43 16.99 -10.64
N PHE A 178 -6.59 16.32 -9.89
CA PHE A 178 -5.65 15.35 -10.44
C PHE A 178 -6.37 14.02 -10.61
N MET A 179 -6.37 13.51 -11.83
CA MET A 179 -6.97 12.23 -12.17
C MET A 179 -5.94 11.25 -12.70
N VAL A 180 -6.20 9.98 -12.48
CA VAL A 180 -5.45 8.86 -13.05
C VAL A 180 -6.31 8.12 -14.07
N ALA A 181 -5.67 7.44 -15.00
CA ALA A 181 -6.32 6.69 -16.04
C ALA A 181 -5.77 5.25 -16.12
N GLY A 182 -6.36 4.44 -16.97
CA GLY A 182 -5.88 3.10 -17.29
C GLY A 182 -5.83 2.15 -16.09
N SER A 183 -4.72 1.45 -15.90
CA SER A 183 -4.60 0.38 -14.90
C SER A 183 -4.82 0.85 -13.46
N MET A 184 -4.38 2.06 -13.10
CA MET A 184 -4.61 2.59 -11.76
C MET A 184 -6.08 2.91 -11.53
N ALA A 185 -6.77 3.47 -12.52
CA ALA A 185 -8.20 3.77 -12.43
C ALA A 185 -9.07 2.51 -12.37
N ARG A 186 -8.64 1.41 -13.01
CA ARG A 186 -9.35 0.11 -13.00
C ARG A 186 -8.97 -0.81 -11.83
N ASP A 187 -8.11 -0.37 -10.90
CA ASP A 187 -7.58 -1.21 -9.82
C ASP A 187 -6.82 -2.46 -10.29
N GLU A 188 -6.10 -2.34 -11.41
CA GLU A 188 -5.36 -3.44 -12.06
C GLU A 188 -3.84 -3.19 -12.09
N GLN A 189 -3.35 -2.24 -11.30
CA GLN A 189 -1.96 -1.84 -11.30
C GLN A 189 -1.05 -2.97 -10.75
N LEU A 190 0.13 -3.12 -11.36
CA LEU A 190 1.16 -4.04 -10.92
C LEU A 190 2.37 -3.26 -10.39
N LEU A 191 3.45 -3.98 -10.07
CA LEU A 191 4.67 -3.39 -9.51
C LEU A 191 5.42 -2.49 -10.49
N VAL A 192 5.49 -2.92 -11.76
CA VAL A 192 6.13 -2.14 -12.83
C VAL A 192 5.04 -1.60 -13.73
N THR A 193 4.78 -0.32 -13.60
CA THR A 193 3.73 0.38 -14.35
C THR A 193 4.20 1.78 -14.70
N ASP A 194 3.68 2.32 -15.79
CA ASP A 194 3.88 3.71 -16.17
C ASP A 194 2.81 4.62 -15.56
N GLN A 195 3.04 5.90 -15.70
CA GLN A 195 2.14 6.93 -15.21
C GLN A 195 1.14 7.27 -16.32
N ASP A 196 -0.15 7.08 -16.06
CA ASP A 196 -1.23 7.65 -16.86
C ASP A 196 -2.02 8.59 -15.96
N ASN A 197 -1.79 9.89 -16.11
CA ASN A 197 -2.40 10.90 -15.26
C ASN A 197 -2.66 12.21 -16.00
N ALA A 198 -3.55 13.04 -15.45
CA ALA A 198 -3.91 14.30 -16.05
C ALA A 198 -4.45 15.30 -15.00
N LEU A 199 -4.61 16.56 -15.40
CA LEU A 199 -5.26 17.61 -14.62
C LEU A 199 -6.52 18.10 -15.31
N VAL A 200 -7.62 18.09 -14.59
CA VAL A 200 -8.84 18.83 -14.96
C VAL A 200 -8.85 20.12 -14.15
N LEU A 201 -8.81 21.25 -14.84
CA LEU A 201 -8.82 22.59 -14.23
C LEU A 201 -10.24 23.17 -14.28
N ASP A 202 -10.57 24.00 -13.29
CA ASP A 202 -11.81 24.78 -13.33
C ASP A 202 -11.82 25.72 -14.54
N ASP A 203 -12.99 26.00 -15.11
CA ASP A 203 -13.15 26.83 -16.33
C ASP A 203 -12.75 28.30 -16.13
N ARG A 204 -12.49 28.74 -14.88
CA ARG A 204 -11.86 30.03 -14.55
C ARG A 204 -10.35 30.06 -14.82
N PHE A 205 -9.78 28.96 -15.28
CA PHE A 205 -8.37 28.90 -15.63
C PHE A 205 -8.03 29.88 -16.74
N ASP A 206 -7.05 30.76 -16.48
CA ASP A 206 -6.45 31.68 -17.47
C ASP A 206 -5.01 31.22 -17.74
N PRO A 207 -4.69 30.79 -18.97
CA PRO A 207 -3.35 30.35 -19.31
C PRO A 207 -2.25 31.39 -19.04
N ALA A 208 -2.56 32.69 -19.18
CA ALA A 208 -1.59 33.76 -18.98
C ALA A 208 -1.19 33.94 -17.50
N LEU A 209 -2.10 33.60 -16.59
CA LEU A 209 -1.93 33.82 -15.14
C LEU A 209 -1.62 32.53 -14.38
N HIS A 210 -2.11 31.38 -14.85
CA HIS A 210 -2.16 30.17 -14.03
C HIS A 210 -1.36 28.98 -14.60
N ASP A 211 -0.95 29.01 -15.90
CA ASP A 211 -0.32 27.85 -16.55
C ASP A 211 1.03 27.50 -15.91
N GLU A 212 1.81 28.49 -15.47
CA GLU A 212 3.12 28.27 -14.82
C GLU A 212 2.96 27.47 -13.53
N TYR A 213 1.97 27.80 -12.68
CA TYR A 213 1.69 27.08 -11.44
C TYR A 213 1.37 25.61 -11.71
N PHE A 214 0.41 25.33 -12.61
CA PHE A 214 -0.02 23.97 -12.87
C PHE A 214 1.02 23.15 -13.67
N ALA A 215 1.84 23.81 -14.49
CA ALA A 215 2.97 23.16 -15.16
C ALA A 215 4.01 22.69 -14.14
N GLU A 216 4.35 23.54 -13.18
CA GLU A 216 5.31 23.20 -12.13
C GLU A 216 4.75 22.15 -11.15
N LEU A 217 3.48 22.27 -10.75
CA LEU A 217 2.78 21.26 -9.94
C LEU A 217 2.87 19.89 -10.61
N ALA A 218 2.46 19.80 -11.88
CA ALA A 218 2.47 18.56 -12.63
C ALA A 218 3.90 18.00 -12.82
N ARG A 219 4.89 18.86 -13.03
CA ARG A 219 6.29 18.47 -13.14
C ARG A 219 6.80 17.85 -11.84
N LEU A 220 6.52 18.48 -10.71
CA LEU A 220 6.92 17.99 -9.37
C LEU A 220 6.30 16.62 -9.10
N VAL A 221 5.01 16.46 -9.37
CA VAL A 221 4.29 15.21 -9.13
C VAL A 221 4.78 14.09 -10.06
N CYS A 222 4.87 14.34 -11.37
CA CYS A 222 5.32 13.31 -12.31
C CYS A 222 6.78 12.89 -12.04
N ASN A 223 7.66 13.83 -11.68
CA ASN A 223 9.04 13.50 -11.30
C ASN A 223 9.10 12.72 -9.99
N GLY A 224 8.28 13.10 -9.00
CA GLY A 224 8.15 12.38 -7.73
C GLY A 224 7.65 10.95 -7.92
N LEU A 225 6.64 10.75 -8.75
CA LEU A 225 6.15 9.42 -9.12
C LEU A 225 7.24 8.59 -9.80
N ALA A 226 8.01 9.19 -10.73
CA ALA A 226 9.13 8.50 -11.37
C ALA A 226 10.21 8.08 -10.37
N ALA A 227 10.53 8.91 -9.38
CA ALA A 227 11.45 8.57 -8.29
C ALA A 227 10.91 7.42 -7.42
N CYS A 228 9.59 7.32 -7.26
CA CYS A 228 8.91 6.26 -6.51
C CYS A 228 8.63 4.99 -7.34
N GLY A 229 9.20 4.87 -8.55
CA GLY A 229 9.13 3.64 -9.36
C GLY A 229 8.03 3.61 -10.41
N TYR A 230 7.21 4.66 -10.53
CA TYR A 230 6.22 4.80 -11.59
C TYR A 230 6.86 5.46 -12.81
N THR A 231 7.23 4.68 -13.82
CA THR A 231 7.97 5.19 -14.98
C THR A 231 7.15 6.19 -15.81
N TYR A 232 7.81 7.11 -16.50
CA TYR A 232 7.12 8.03 -17.41
C TYR A 232 6.39 7.27 -18.52
N CYS A 233 5.15 7.68 -18.82
CA CYS A 233 4.39 7.15 -19.94
C CYS A 233 5.07 7.48 -21.27
N LYS A 234 5.40 6.46 -22.06
CA LYS A 234 6.02 6.63 -23.39
C LYS A 234 5.10 7.35 -24.38
N GLY A 235 3.79 7.25 -24.17
CA GLY A 235 2.77 7.97 -24.94
C GLY A 235 2.60 9.43 -24.53
N GLY A 236 3.29 9.87 -23.46
CA GLY A 236 3.18 11.21 -22.93
C GLY A 236 1.83 11.53 -22.27
N ILE A 237 1.10 10.51 -21.80
CA ILE A 237 -0.19 10.65 -21.10
C ILE A 237 0.10 11.03 -19.64
N MET A 238 0.53 12.24 -19.43
CA MET A 238 0.90 12.76 -18.10
C MET A 238 0.49 14.21 -17.95
N ALA A 239 0.11 14.62 -16.74
CA ALA A 239 -0.25 16.00 -16.40
C ALA A 239 0.85 17.02 -16.73
N SER A 240 2.12 16.60 -16.75
CA SER A 240 3.25 17.43 -17.19
C SER A 240 3.17 17.81 -18.68
N ASN A 241 2.48 17.06 -19.52
CA ASN A 241 2.16 17.43 -20.87
C ASN A 241 0.97 18.41 -20.90
N ARG A 242 1.16 19.58 -21.50
CA ARG A 242 0.13 20.62 -21.57
C ARG A 242 -1.21 20.11 -22.16
N GLN A 243 -1.17 19.15 -23.09
CA GLN A 243 -2.38 18.56 -23.67
C GLN A 243 -3.28 17.92 -22.61
N TRP A 244 -2.72 17.36 -21.54
CA TRP A 244 -3.45 16.65 -20.50
C TRP A 244 -3.60 17.49 -19.21
N ARG A 245 -3.37 18.79 -19.30
CA ARG A 245 -3.56 19.79 -18.26
C ARG A 245 -4.45 20.88 -18.78
N GLN A 246 -5.76 20.65 -18.77
CA GLN A 246 -6.73 21.50 -19.45
C GLN A 246 -7.96 21.81 -18.58
N PRO A 247 -8.67 22.93 -18.83
CA PRO A 247 -9.94 23.20 -18.20
C PRO A 247 -11.04 22.20 -18.62
N LEU A 248 -12.06 22.10 -17.77
CA LEU A 248 -13.14 21.13 -17.91
C LEU A 248 -13.82 21.18 -19.28
N HIS A 249 -14.13 22.37 -19.81
CA HIS A 249 -14.76 22.52 -21.12
C HIS A 249 -13.91 21.97 -22.27
N VAL A 250 -12.57 22.08 -22.18
CA VAL A 250 -11.63 21.51 -23.17
C VAL A 250 -11.64 19.99 -23.10
N TRP A 251 -11.63 19.42 -21.90
CA TRP A 251 -11.77 17.97 -21.71
C TRP A 251 -13.09 17.44 -22.27
N GLN A 252 -14.20 18.13 -22.06
CA GLN A 252 -15.50 17.80 -22.64
C GLN A 252 -15.43 17.82 -24.16
N GLY A 253 -14.70 18.78 -24.75
CA GLY A 253 -14.43 18.85 -26.18
C GLY A 253 -13.64 17.64 -26.70
N TYR A 254 -12.60 17.21 -25.98
CA TYR A 254 -11.81 16.01 -26.33
C TYR A 254 -12.69 14.77 -26.37
N PHE A 255 -13.48 14.49 -25.33
CA PHE A 255 -14.36 13.32 -25.30
C PHE A 255 -15.41 13.36 -26.41
N ARG A 256 -16.00 14.53 -26.68
CA ARG A 256 -16.95 14.69 -27.78
C ARG A 256 -16.28 14.35 -29.12
N GLN A 257 -15.10 14.91 -29.39
CA GLN A 257 -14.35 14.68 -30.61
C GLN A 257 -14.01 13.17 -30.78
N TRP A 258 -13.58 12.49 -29.72
CA TRP A 258 -13.23 11.06 -29.79
C TRP A 258 -14.43 10.17 -30.07
N ILE A 259 -15.61 10.55 -29.58
CA ILE A 259 -16.85 9.80 -29.78
C ILE A 259 -17.41 10.08 -31.20
N GLU A 260 -17.45 11.33 -31.62
CA GLU A 260 -18.03 11.73 -32.89
C GLU A 260 -17.12 11.44 -34.11
N HIS A 261 -15.80 11.46 -33.91
CA HIS A 261 -14.80 11.26 -34.95
C HIS A 261 -13.76 10.21 -34.52
N PRO A 262 -14.08 8.91 -34.56
CA PRO A 262 -13.24 7.82 -34.04
C PRO A 262 -12.06 7.49 -34.97
N GLU A 263 -11.10 8.40 -35.08
CA GLU A 263 -9.81 8.14 -35.72
C GLU A 263 -8.93 7.23 -34.87
N PRO A 264 -7.90 6.54 -35.43
CA PRO A 264 -7.05 5.62 -34.66
C PRO A 264 -6.44 6.23 -33.38
N ARG A 265 -6.03 7.51 -33.44
CA ARG A 265 -5.49 8.22 -32.26
C ARG A 265 -6.61 8.55 -31.25
N ALA A 266 -7.79 8.90 -31.71
CA ALA A 266 -8.95 9.14 -30.85
C ALA A 266 -9.37 7.86 -30.12
N LEU A 267 -9.38 6.72 -30.81
CA LEU A 267 -9.67 5.42 -30.22
C LEU A 267 -8.64 5.05 -29.15
N LEU A 268 -7.35 5.27 -29.41
CA LEU A 268 -6.31 5.02 -28.41
C LEU A 268 -6.52 5.88 -27.15
N ASN A 269 -6.76 7.17 -27.31
CA ASN A 269 -7.03 8.08 -26.18
C ASN A 269 -8.31 7.66 -25.43
N SER A 270 -9.35 7.25 -26.14
CA SER A 270 -10.60 6.75 -25.54
C SER A 270 -10.35 5.52 -24.67
N CYS A 271 -9.57 4.54 -25.15
CA CYS A 271 -9.22 3.35 -24.36
C CYS A 271 -8.49 3.69 -23.05
N ILE A 272 -7.76 4.80 -23.00
CA ILE A 272 -7.05 5.23 -21.80
C ILE A 272 -7.96 6.05 -20.88
N PHE A 273 -8.66 7.04 -21.42
CA PHE A 273 -9.38 8.03 -20.63
C PHE A 273 -10.86 7.69 -20.35
N PHE A 274 -11.42 6.62 -20.90
CA PHE A 274 -12.74 6.14 -20.47
C PHE A 274 -12.69 5.49 -19.08
N ASP A 275 -11.54 4.95 -18.72
CA ASP A 275 -11.26 4.50 -17.37
C ASP A 275 -10.44 5.59 -16.64
N LEU A 276 -11.13 6.50 -15.98
CA LEU A 276 -10.52 7.58 -15.20
C LEU A 276 -11.08 7.65 -13.79
N ASP A 277 -10.23 8.05 -12.84
CA ASP A 277 -10.57 8.19 -11.44
C ASP A 277 -9.95 9.46 -10.85
N ALA A 278 -10.74 10.15 -10.00
CA ALA A 278 -10.31 11.35 -9.30
C ALA A 278 -9.48 10.97 -8.07
N VAL A 279 -8.26 11.49 -7.96
CA VAL A 279 -7.35 11.13 -6.86
C VAL A 279 -7.17 12.26 -5.86
N TYR A 280 -7.11 13.53 -6.33
CA TYR A 280 -6.84 14.67 -5.45
C TYR A 280 -7.46 15.95 -5.98
N GLY A 281 -7.83 16.87 -5.07
CA GLY A 281 -8.42 18.15 -5.39
C GLY A 281 -9.95 18.11 -5.47
N GLN A 282 -10.55 18.87 -6.38
CA GLN A 282 -12.01 18.96 -6.51
C GLN A 282 -12.57 17.85 -7.39
N HIS A 283 -12.89 16.70 -6.80
CA HIS A 283 -13.39 15.48 -7.46
C HIS A 283 -14.64 15.73 -8.33
N GLU A 284 -15.43 16.76 -8.01
CA GLU A 284 -16.62 17.12 -8.78
C GLU A 284 -16.30 17.48 -10.24
N LEU A 285 -15.11 18.03 -10.54
CA LEU A 285 -14.67 18.30 -11.91
C LEU A 285 -14.60 17.02 -12.75
N VAL A 286 -14.04 15.97 -12.20
CA VAL A 286 -13.97 14.66 -12.87
C VAL A 286 -15.36 14.01 -12.93
N ALA A 287 -16.16 14.12 -11.88
CA ALA A 287 -17.54 13.61 -11.89
C ALA A 287 -18.40 14.30 -12.96
N GLN A 288 -18.22 15.60 -13.21
CA GLN A 288 -18.89 16.32 -14.29
C GLN A 288 -18.42 15.81 -15.66
N LEU A 289 -17.14 15.55 -15.82
CA LEU A 289 -16.58 14.98 -17.03
C LEU A 289 -17.17 13.59 -17.30
N GLN A 290 -17.21 12.70 -16.31
CA GLN A 290 -17.79 11.37 -16.40
C GLN A 290 -19.28 11.40 -16.78
N ARG A 291 -20.06 12.31 -16.19
CA ARG A 291 -21.48 12.49 -16.55
C ARG A 291 -21.67 13.01 -17.99
N HIS A 292 -20.73 13.82 -18.47
CA HIS A 292 -20.78 14.38 -19.81
C HIS A 292 -20.62 13.29 -20.87
N PHE A 293 -19.59 12.45 -20.78
CA PHE A 293 -19.38 11.39 -21.78
C PHE A 293 -20.31 10.19 -21.60
N GLY A 294 -20.74 9.88 -20.37
CA GLY A 294 -21.73 8.83 -20.12
C GLY A 294 -23.06 9.11 -20.82
N ARG A 295 -23.52 10.37 -20.87
CA ARG A 295 -24.70 10.77 -21.65
C ARG A 295 -24.50 10.65 -23.16
N HIS A 296 -23.32 10.96 -23.68
CA HIS A 296 -22.99 10.88 -25.09
C HIS A 296 -22.86 9.42 -25.55
N HIS A 297 -22.34 8.53 -24.73
CA HIS A 297 -22.24 7.10 -25.03
C HIS A 297 -23.62 6.47 -25.25
N ILE A 298 -24.59 6.81 -24.41
CA ILE A 298 -25.98 6.34 -24.55
C ILE A 298 -26.63 6.90 -25.84
N ALA A 299 -26.36 8.16 -26.18
CA ALA A 299 -26.92 8.79 -27.37
C ALA A 299 -26.39 8.16 -28.67
N VAL A 300 -25.12 7.83 -28.76
CA VAL A 300 -24.52 7.20 -29.96
C VAL A 300 -25.04 5.77 -30.18
N PHE A 301 -25.26 5.00 -29.09
CA PHE A 301 -25.88 3.67 -29.20
C PHE A 301 -27.35 3.71 -29.66
N ILE A 302 -28.11 4.75 -29.32
CA ILE A 302 -29.53 4.89 -29.70
C ILE A 302 -29.68 5.38 -31.15
N THR A 303 -28.71 6.13 -31.69
CA THR A 303 -28.77 6.66 -33.05
C THR A 303 -28.17 5.75 -34.12
N SER A 304 -27.45 4.69 -33.72
CA SER A 304 -26.86 3.70 -34.65
C SER A 304 -27.62 2.38 -34.74
N THR A 305 -28.81 2.29 -34.13
CA THR A 305 -29.83 1.23 -34.33
C THR A 305 -31.03 1.76 -35.10
#